data_2ebbdd8d7dd047ec118dade2704a33a5
#
_entry.id   2ebbdd8d7dd047ec118dade2704a33a5
#
_cell.length_a   1.000
_cell.length_b   1.000
_cell.length_c   1.000
_cell.angle_alpha   90.00
_cell.angle_beta   90.00
_cell.angle_gamma   90.00
#
_symmetry.space_group_name_H-M   'P 1'
#
loop_
_entity.id
_entity.type
_entity.pdbx_description
1 polymer ?
#
loop_
_entity_poly.entity_id
_entity_poly.type
_entity_poly.pdbx_seq_one_letter_code
_entity_poly.pdbx_strand_id
1 'polypeptide(L)'
;MKELGFENYLLADEKIISKSKAVRSRINKARMIERHFNEPLDNIVADDDKTYTALLRIKAEMKDTNGTISNALRKYYIFINGRAFPSLSEYENKR
;
A
#
# COMPACT_ATOMS: atom_id res chain seq x y z
N MET A 1 -6.35 -6.28 -7.42
CA MET A 1 -5.05 -5.55 -7.60
C MET A 1 -4.56 -5.72 -9.03
N LYS A 2 -4.09 -4.65 -9.63
CA LYS A 2 -3.44 -4.68 -10.95
C LYS A 2 -1.99 -5.12 -10.77
N GLU A 3 -1.80 -6.40 -10.53
CA GLU A 3 -0.52 -6.94 -10.06
C GLU A 3 0.63 -6.74 -11.05
N LEU A 4 0.43 -7.02 -12.34
CA LEU A 4 1.48 -6.88 -13.34
C LEU A 4 1.89 -5.41 -13.50
N GLY A 5 0.93 -4.51 -13.55
CA GLY A 5 1.21 -3.07 -13.61
C GLY A 5 1.92 -2.57 -12.38
N PHE A 6 1.52 -3.03 -11.21
CA PHE A 6 2.17 -2.67 -9.95
C PHE A 6 3.61 -3.20 -9.89
N GLU A 7 3.82 -4.43 -10.34
CA GLU A 7 5.15 -5.01 -10.43
C GLU A 7 6.07 -4.15 -11.32
N ASN A 8 5.58 -3.77 -12.50
CA ASN A 8 6.35 -2.93 -13.42
C ASN A 8 6.64 -1.56 -12.81
N TYR A 9 5.66 -0.98 -12.11
CA TYR A 9 5.84 0.29 -11.40
C TYR A 9 6.95 0.17 -10.35
N LEU A 10 6.94 -0.89 -9.55
CA LEU A 10 7.95 -1.11 -8.51
C LEU A 10 9.34 -1.35 -9.11
N LEU A 11 9.42 -2.08 -10.21
CA LEU A 11 10.69 -2.33 -10.91
C LEU A 11 11.32 -1.04 -11.44
N ALA A 12 10.49 -0.07 -11.80
CA ALA A 12 10.96 1.23 -12.29
C ALA A 12 11.33 2.21 -11.17
N ASP A 13 11.06 1.87 -9.90
CA ASP A 13 11.36 2.74 -8.76
C ASP A 13 12.85 2.66 -8.42
N GLU A 14 13.58 3.74 -8.70
CA GLU A 14 15.03 3.80 -8.50
C GLU A 14 15.45 3.72 -7.04
N LYS A 15 14.54 3.96 -6.11
CA LYS A 15 14.82 3.91 -4.66
C LYS A 15 14.86 2.49 -4.11
N ILE A 16 14.41 1.51 -4.89
CA ILE A 16 14.39 0.12 -4.45
C ILE A 16 15.74 -0.52 -4.73
N ILE A 17 16.42 -0.94 -3.65
CA ILE A 17 17.65 -1.71 -3.70
C ILE A 17 17.26 -3.19 -3.72
N SER A 18 18.01 -4.03 -4.42
CA SER A 18 17.71 -5.47 -4.56
C SER A 18 16.30 -5.67 -5.12
N LYS A 19 16.05 -5.09 -6.28
CA LYS A 19 14.70 -4.95 -6.87
C LYS A 19 13.86 -6.22 -6.86
N SER A 20 14.41 -7.36 -7.26
CA SER A 20 13.59 -8.58 -7.36
C SER A 20 13.02 -9.02 -6.01
N LYS A 21 13.82 -8.99 -4.94
CA LYS A 21 13.36 -9.33 -3.59
C LYS A 21 12.38 -8.30 -3.05
N ALA A 22 12.70 -7.02 -3.18
CA ALA A 22 11.87 -5.94 -2.68
C ALA A 22 10.51 -5.91 -3.38
N VAL A 23 10.50 -6.08 -4.69
CA VAL A 23 9.27 -6.11 -5.49
C VAL A 23 8.40 -7.28 -5.07
N ARG A 24 8.98 -8.48 -4.98
CA ARG A 24 8.23 -9.68 -4.58
C ARG A 24 7.63 -9.52 -3.18
N SER A 25 8.42 -8.98 -2.24
CA SER A 25 7.96 -8.74 -0.88
C SER A 25 6.76 -7.79 -0.86
N ARG A 26 6.82 -6.69 -1.61
CA ARG A 26 5.71 -5.73 -1.66
C ARG A 26 4.46 -6.34 -2.29
N ILE A 27 4.62 -7.10 -3.36
CA ILE A 27 3.49 -7.78 -4.01
C ILE A 27 2.83 -8.75 -3.02
N ASN A 28 3.65 -9.53 -2.29
CA ASN A 28 3.13 -10.48 -1.32
C ASN A 28 2.39 -9.77 -0.17
N LYS A 29 2.92 -8.65 0.30
CA LYS A 29 2.26 -7.86 1.35
C LYS A 29 0.96 -7.23 0.84
N ALA A 30 0.94 -6.77 -0.40
CA ALA A 30 -0.29 -6.28 -1.02
C ALA A 30 -1.35 -7.36 -1.09
N ARG A 31 -0.97 -8.58 -1.45
CA ARG A 31 -1.89 -9.73 -1.46
C ARG A 31 -2.41 -10.05 -0.05
N MET A 32 -1.54 -9.95 0.96
CA MET A 32 -1.96 -10.15 2.35
C MET A 32 -3.04 -9.15 2.76
N ILE A 33 -2.89 -7.89 2.36
CA ILE A 33 -3.88 -6.85 2.64
C ILE A 33 -5.23 -7.21 2.00
N GLU A 34 -5.22 -7.59 0.72
CA GLU A 34 -6.45 -7.98 0.03
C GLU A 34 -7.15 -9.14 0.72
N ARG A 35 -6.40 -10.13 1.16
CA ARG A 35 -6.97 -11.27 1.87
C ARG A 35 -7.52 -10.87 3.23
N HIS A 36 -6.80 -10.02 3.95
CA HIS A 36 -7.21 -9.58 5.29
C HIS A 36 -8.52 -8.79 5.24
N PHE A 37 -8.64 -7.87 4.29
CA PHE A 37 -9.83 -7.03 4.15
C PHE A 37 -10.90 -7.66 3.25
N ASN A 38 -10.57 -8.74 2.57
CA ASN A 38 -11.46 -9.39 1.60
C ASN A 38 -11.96 -8.39 0.54
N GLU A 39 -11.04 -7.58 0.04
CA GLU A 39 -11.35 -6.50 -0.90
C GLU A 39 -10.14 -6.21 -1.77
N PRO A 40 -10.32 -5.94 -3.09
CA PRO A 40 -9.18 -5.57 -3.93
C PRO A 40 -8.61 -4.21 -3.51
N LEU A 41 -7.30 -4.07 -3.62
CA LEU A 41 -6.64 -2.80 -3.29
C LEU A 41 -7.17 -1.63 -4.12
N ASP A 42 -7.59 -1.89 -5.36
CA ASP A 42 -8.16 -0.86 -6.23
C ASP A 42 -9.34 -0.15 -5.58
N ASN A 43 -10.19 -0.92 -4.88
CA ASN A 43 -11.34 -0.35 -4.18
C ASN A 43 -10.92 0.45 -2.94
N ILE A 44 -9.88 0.00 -2.26
CA ILE A 44 -9.38 0.68 -1.05
C ILE A 44 -8.78 2.03 -1.43
N VAL A 45 -7.89 2.06 -2.43
CA VAL A 45 -7.19 3.29 -2.79
C VAL A 45 -8.04 4.25 -3.62
N ALA A 46 -9.21 3.82 -4.09
CA ALA A 46 -10.16 4.68 -4.78
C ALA A 46 -10.83 5.70 -3.83
N ASP A 47 -10.75 5.46 -2.52
CA ASP A 47 -11.38 6.29 -1.50
C ASP A 47 -10.35 6.60 -0.41
N ASP A 48 -10.10 7.89 -0.15
CA ASP A 48 -9.10 8.30 0.82
C ASP A 48 -9.48 7.89 2.26
N ASP A 49 -10.76 7.96 2.62
CA ASP A 49 -11.21 7.53 3.95
C ASP A 49 -11.03 6.02 4.12
N LYS A 50 -11.29 5.24 3.08
CA LYS A 50 -11.05 3.79 3.12
C LYS A 50 -9.56 3.50 3.25
N THR A 51 -8.71 4.25 2.54
CA THR A 51 -7.26 4.10 2.63
C THR A 51 -6.79 4.43 4.05
N TYR A 52 -7.27 5.52 4.62
CA TYR A 52 -6.94 5.91 5.99
C TYR A 52 -7.35 4.83 6.99
N THR A 53 -8.58 4.36 6.91
CA THR A 53 -9.08 3.29 7.79
C THR A 53 -8.27 2.01 7.63
N ALA A 54 -7.94 1.65 6.39
CA ALA A 54 -7.12 0.46 6.12
C ALA A 54 -5.74 0.58 6.74
N LEU A 55 -5.09 1.74 6.65
CA LEU A 55 -3.79 1.97 7.27
C LEU A 55 -3.84 1.82 8.79
N LEU A 56 -4.89 2.36 9.43
CA LEU A 56 -5.08 2.19 10.88
C LEU A 56 -5.28 0.72 11.25
N ARG A 57 -6.09 0.00 10.49
CA ARG A 57 -6.38 -1.42 10.75
C ARG A 57 -5.16 -2.30 10.52
N ILE A 58 -4.35 -1.99 9.52
CA ILE A 58 -3.10 -2.72 9.28
C ILE A 58 -2.21 -2.65 10.51
N LYS A 59 -2.06 -1.46 11.09
CA LYS A 59 -1.25 -1.29 12.30
C LYS A 59 -1.82 -2.03 13.51
N ALA A 60 -3.14 -2.08 13.62
CA ALA A 60 -3.82 -2.70 14.77
C ALA A 60 -3.98 -4.21 14.63
N GLU A 61 -4.19 -4.71 13.42
CA GLU A 61 -4.64 -6.09 13.17
C GLU A 61 -3.61 -6.97 12.47
N MET A 62 -2.69 -6.36 11.73
CA MET A 62 -1.65 -7.10 11.01
C MET A 62 -0.30 -6.79 11.67
N LYS A 63 0.59 -7.76 11.73
CA LYS A 63 1.92 -7.55 12.31
C LYS A 63 2.77 -6.71 11.35
N ASP A 64 2.58 -5.40 11.40
CA ASP A 64 3.21 -4.46 10.48
C ASP A 64 4.60 -4.04 10.97
N THR A 65 5.51 -5.00 11.03
CA THR A 65 6.88 -4.78 11.49
C THR A 65 7.57 -3.75 10.59
N ASN A 66 8.07 -2.67 11.21
CA ASN A 66 8.75 -1.58 10.50
C ASN A 66 7.91 -0.91 9.41
N GLY A 67 6.58 -1.06 9.46
CA GLY A 67 5.68 -0.43 8.50
C GLY A 67 5.72 -1.04 7.10
N THR A 68 6.22 -2.27 6.95
CA THR A 68 6.39 -2.88 5.63
C THR A 68 5.07 -3.18 4.94
N ILE A 69 4.04 -3.57 5.70
CA ILE A 69 2.71 -3.85 5.14
C ILE A 69 2.03 -2.54 4.75
N SER A 70 2.02 -1.56 5.65
CA SER A 70 1.49 -0.21 5.35
C SER A 70 2.15 0.39 4.12
N ASN A 71 3.46 0.20 3.99
CA ASN A 71 4.23 0.71 2.87
C ASN A 71 3.78 0.11 1.53
N ALA A 72 3.39 -1.16 1.53
CA ALA A 72 2.86 -1.80 0.32
C ALA A 72 1.56 -1.12 -0.13
N LEU A 73 0.66 -0.82 0.81
CA LEU A 73 -0.57 -0.10 0.50
C LEU A 73 -0.28 1.31 0.01
N ARG A 74 0.64 2.03 0.67
CA ARG A 74 1.00 3.39 0.26
C ARG A 74 1.61 3.43 -1.14
N LYS A 75 2.44 2.44 -1.48
CA LYS A 75 3.01 2.34 -2.84
C LYS A 75 1.93 2.05 -3.87
N TYR A 76 0.99 1.20 -3.56
CA TYR A 76 -0.13 0.93 -4.46
C TYR A 76 -0.98 2.17 -4.68
N TYR A 77 -1.21 2.95 -3.61
CA TYR A 77 -1.94 4.22 -3.70
C TYR A 77 -1.27 5.17 -4.69
N ILE A 78 0.06 5.31 -4.61
CA ILE A 78 0.81 6.18 -5.55
C ILE A 78 0.68 5.65 -6.97
N PHE A 79 0.79 4.34 -7.15
CA PHE A 79 0.70 3.71 -8.47
C PHE A 79 -0.65 4.03 -9.14
N ILE A 80 -1.74 3.95 -8.41
CA ILE A 80 -3.08 4.17 -8.97
C ILE A 80 -3.41 5.67 -9.07
N ASN A 81 -3.08 6.46 -8.06
CA ASN A 81 -3.55 7.85 -7.96
C ASN A 81 -2.53 8.89 -8.42
N GLY A 82 -1.27 8.51 -8.62
CA GLY A 82 -0.23 9.42 -9.10
C GLY A 82 0.24 10.43 -8.06
N ARG A 83 -0.11 10.24 -6.79
CA ARG A 83 0.31 11.11 -5.68
C ARG A 83 0.41 10.28 -4.41
N ALA A 84 1.23 10.75 -3.46
CA ALA A 84 1.38 10.07 -2.18
C ALA A 84 0.18 10.34 -1.27
N PHE A 85 -0.23 9.30 -0.52
CA PHE A 85 -1.20 9.50 0.55
C PHE A 85 -0.50 10.22 1.70
N PRO A 86 -1.13 11.23 2.33
CA PRO A 86 -0.51 11.97 3.42
C PRO A 86 -0.24 11.10 4.65
N SER A 87 0.57 11.60 5.59
CA SER A 87 0.74 10.91 6.86
C SER A 87 -0.61 10.84 7.58
N LEU A 88 -0.76 9.90 8.51
CA LEU A 88 -2.03 9.73 9.21
C LEU A 88 -2.42 10.99 9.97
N SER A 89 -1.45 11.64 10.63
CA SER A 89 -1.73 12.87 11.37
C SER A 89 -2.13 14.04 10.45
N GLU A 90 -1.48 14.16 9.29
CA GLU A 90 -1.87 15.19 8.32
C GLU A 90 -3.29 14.97 7.80
N TYR A 91 -3.64 13.72 7.51
CA TYR A 91 -4.97 13.38 7.01
C TYR A 91 -6.03 13.66 8.08
N GLU A 92 -5.76 13.30 9.33
CA GLU A 92 -6.66 13.58 10.46
C GLU A 92 -6.93 15.06 10.60
N ASN A 93 -5.90 15.90 10.47
CA ASN A 93 -6.04 17.34 10.58
C ASN A 93 -6.87 17.98 9.46
N LYS A 94 -6.98 17.31 8.33
CA LYS A 94 -7.76 17.80 7.18
C LYS A 94 -9.21 17.34 7.18
N ARG A 95 -9.59 16.43 8.06
CA ARG A 95 -10.96 15.87 8.11
C ARG A 95 -11.96 16.78 8.75
#